data_a1a9350dd34dfa3602a866ce07582607
#
_entry.id   a1a9350dd34dfa3602a866ce07582607
#
_cell.length_a   1.000
_cell.length_b   1.000
_cell.length_c   1.000
_cell.angle_alpha   90.00
_cell.angle_beta   90.00
_cell.angle_gamma   90.00
#
_symmetry.space_group_name_H-M   'P 1'
#
loop_
_entity.id
_entity.type
_entity.pdbx_description
1 polymer ?
#
loop_
_entity_poly.entity_id
_entity_poly.type
_entity_poly.pdbx_seq_one_letter_code
_entity_poly.pdbx_strand_id
1 'polypeptide(L)'
;MKKMKKNIYFCGLAACMLAMVSCTDNFDETNTNPNKITVASGKLDASSLFEQTLYGGANVFTYYSWFWCDELIQHTAHTGGTTRQEHRYFIGDQNWKALWNTYSRYASNDVNMIKLAEAQGASYLQAVGLTMKVLFMSNLTDIYGDIPYKEAFMAEEGIKQPVFDSQENVYQQMCAELEEANRIYASKPYVEEKNRKLDGMYNFDMTKWQKFNNSLYLRLLCRISGRKETIVDGTHNVAQKITEIVNSQETYPIFEGNEDNATVHYTGIAPYTSEFDNANYTESSFTTGSYKLTEQMIKMMVIKDASNTKVDLYTDPRLPIIGRKKREYWAGTIAGATMGEESNNGDKNAAYLNYKLLCRNNCDEWFMDYAEVEFILAEAALKGLIPGGETVAKTHYEKAITASLQKWSDFASPVDPTLAITTEGIQTFLNSGLASWDQANTQEAKCELIGNQKYLALFWTGMEDWHEYRRTEYPKLTIGSGCVYNDMILPTRFAYPSTTIATNRVHADEALQRMGGENDMKTPVWWSKKAIEK
;
A
#
# COMPACT_ATOMS: atom_id res chain seq x y z
N MET A 1 -9.88 -65.86 52.04
CA MET A 1 -9.92 -65.42 50.65
C MET A 1 -10.49 -63.98 50.42
N LYS A 2 -11.41 -63.45 51.23
CA LYS A 2 -11.96 -62.06 51.04
C LYS A 2 -10.97 -60.91 51.39
N LYS A 3 -10.05 -61.09 52.32
CA LYS A 3 -9.04 -60.06 52.72
C LYS A 3 -7.91 -59.91 51.69
N MET A 4 -7.54 -60.95 51.00
CA MET A 4 -6.48 -60.89 49.98
C MET A 4 -6.95 -60.21 48.69
N LYS A 5 -8.21 -60.32 48.29
CA LYS A 5 -8.76 -59.64 47.12
C LYS A 5 -8.83 -58.11 47.29
N LYS A 6 -9.09 -57.59 48.51
CA LYS A 6 -9.14 -56.17 48.81
C LYS A 6 -7.78 -55.46 48.68
N ASN A 7 -6.72 -56.16 49.09
CA ASN A 7 -5.36 -55.61 49.00
C ASN A 7 -4.80 -55.58 47.56
N ILE A 8 -5.25 -56.53 46.70
CA ILE A 8 -4.83 -56.51 45.28
C ILE A 8 -5.51 -55.36 44.52
N TYR A 9 -6.76 -55.02 44.83
CA TYR A 9 -7.42 -53.84 44.22
C TYR A 9 -6.83 -52.53 44.70
N PHE A 10 -6.37 -52.45 45.95
CA PHE A 10 -5.73 -51.25 46.50
C PHE A 10 -4.34 -51.02 45.93
N CYS A 11 -3.56 -52.07 45.75
CA CYS A 11 -2.23 -51.98 45.07
C CYS A 11 -2.37 -51.71 43.57
N GLY A 12 -3.39 -52.23 42.90
CA GLY A 12 -3.68 -51.91 41.49
C GLY A 12 -4.08 -50.46 41.28
N LEU A 13 -4.90 -49.89 42.17
CA LEU A 13 -5.31 -48.47 42.09
C LEU A 13 -4.12 -47.51 42.40
N ALA A 14 -3.26 -47.86 43.36
CA ALA A 14 -2.08 -47.08 43.67
C ALA A 14 -1.03 -47.13 42.55
N ALA A 15 -0.85 -48.26 41.86
CA ALA A 15 0.04 -48.39 40.70
C ALA A 15 -0.50 -47.61 39.47
N CYS A 16 -1.85 -47.55 39.26
CA CYS A 16 -2.42 -46.72 38.22
C CYS A 16 -2.34 -45.22 38.50
N MET A 17 -2.39 -44.78 39.76
CA MET A 17 -2.19 -43.35 40.12
C MET A 17 -0.73 -42.92 40.01
N LEU A 18 0.24 -43.80 40.24
CA LEU A 18 1.64 -43.52 40.04
C LEU A 18 2.07 -43.49 38.55
N ALA A 19 1.34 -44.21 37.70
CA ALA A 19 1.58 -44.18 36.25
C ALA A 19 1.02 -42.91 35.55
N MET A 20 0.16 -42.15 36.22
CA MET A 20 -0.40 -40.88 35.65
C MET A 20 0.45 -39.63 36.00
N VAL A 21 1.46 -39.75 36.85
CA VAL A 21 2.36 -38.63 37.25
C VAL A 21 3.64 -38.62 36.43
N SER A 22 3.91 -39.67 35.63
CA SER A 22 5.19 -39.85 34.94
C SER A 22 5.25 -39.32 33.48
N CYS A 23 4.24 -38.62 32.99
CA CYS A 23 4.24 -38.18 31.60
C CYS A 23 4.33 -36.66 31.40
N THR A 24 4.58 -35.87 32.44
CA THR A 24 4.64 -34.40 32.30
C THR A 24 6.01 -33.78 32.52
N ASP A 25 7.01 -34.52 32.97
CA ASP A 25 8.32 -33.95 33.33
C ASP A 25 9.22 -33.55 32.16
N ASN A 26 8.88 -33.90 30.91
CA ASN A 26 9.65 -33.47 29.74
C ASN A 26 8.73 -33.08 28.54
N PHE A 27 7.50 -32.68 28.81
CA PHE A 27 6.55 -32.34 27.73
C PHE A 27 7.04 -31.12 26.95
N ASP A 28 7.58 -30.13 27.61
CA ASP A 28 8.12 -28.92 27.00
C ASP A 28 9.43 -29.22 26.22
N GLU A 29 10.27 -30.08 26.72
CA GLU A 29 11.53 -30.47 26.08
C GLU A 29 11.28 -31.37 24.85
N THR A 30 10.30 -32.27 24.94
CA THR A 30 9.94 -33.20 23.85
C THR A 30 9.14 -32.49 22.73
N ASN A 31 8.36 -31.44 23.04
CA ASN A 31 7.61 -30.64 22.10
C ASN A 31 8.38 -29.42 21.55
N THR A 32 9.55 -29.11 22.11
CA THR A 32 10.42 -28.07 21.55
C THR A 32 11.09 -28.64 20.31
N ASN A 33 10.64 -28.19 19.13
CA ASN A 33 11.33 -28.55 17.89
C ASN A 33 12.76 -27.96 17.90
N PRO A 34 13.81 -28.77 18.02
CA PRO A 34 15.19 -28.26 18.11
C PRO A 34 15.67 -27.59 16.84
N ASN A 35 14.91 -27.74 15.73
CA ASN A 35 15.16 -27.09 14.45
C ASN A 35 14.28 -25.85 14.25
N LYS A 36 13.40 -25.51 15.20
CA LYS A 36 12.64 -24.27 15.11
C LYS A 36 13.57 -23.10 15.37
N ILE A 37 13.90 -22.38 14.32
CA ILE A 37 14.62 -21.11 14.42
C ILE A 37 13.65 -20.10 15.02
N THR A 38 13.89 -19.69 16.25
CA THR A 38 13.13 -18.65 16.95
C THR A 38 14.06 -17.49 17.28
N VAL A 39 13.50 -16.31 17.52
CA VAL A 39 14.26 -15.15 18.03
C VAL A 39 15.06 -15.55 19.28
N ALA A 40 14.47 -16.33 20.18
CA ALA A 40 15.09 -16.83 21.40
C ALA A 40 16.25 -17.83 21.15
N SER A 41 16.33 -18.44 19.95
CA SER A 41 17.40 -19.42 19.65
C SER A 41 18.78 -18.80 19.42
N GLY A 42 18.88 -17.47 19.26
CA GLY A 42 20.11 -16.74 18.95
C GLY A 42 20.75 -17.08 17.59
N LYS A 43 20.07 -17.89 16.77
CA LYS A 43 20.55 -18.35 15.46
C LYS A 43 20.02 -17.52 14.28
N LEU A 44 19.06 -16.63 14.53
CA LEU A 44 18.46 -15.80 13.50
C LEU A 44 19.16 -14.44 13.50
N ASP A 45 19.66 -14.03 12.36
CA ASP A 45 20.20 -12.69 12.13
C ASP A 45 19.04 -11.74 11.72
N ALA A 46 19.02 -10.53 12.29
CA ALA A 46 18.01 -9.53 11.96
C ALA A 46 17.96 -9.23 10.46
N SER A 47 19.11 -9.23 9.78
CA SER A 47 19.21 -8.97 8.34
C SER A 47 18.51 -10.03 7.48
N SER A 48 18.35 -11.27 7.99
CA SER A 48 17.66 -12.35 7.28
C SER A 48 16.15 -12.14 7.14
N LEU A 49 15.55 -11.32 8.01
CA LEU A 49 14.13 -10.97 7.92
C LEU A 49 13.89 -9.80 6.96
N PHE A 50 14.89 -8.94 6.79
CA PHE A 50 14.80 -7.74 5.97
C PHE A 50 14.55 -8.05 4.48
N GLU A 51 15.34 -8.95 3.88
CA GLU A 51 15.18 -9.27 2.45
C GLU A 51 13.77 -9.78 2.13
N GLN A 52 13.22 -10.63 3.00
CA GLN A 52 11.87 -11.15 2.80
C GLN A 52 10.82 -10.03 2.88
N THR A 53 10.99 -9.09 3.79
CA THR A 53 10.07 -7.96 3.95
C THR A 53 10.21 -6.98 2.78
N LEU A 54 11.44 -6.68 2.35
CA LEU A 54 11.68 -5.75 1.26
C LEU A 54 11.13 -6.28 -0.07
N TYR A 55 11.66 -7.39 -0.56
CA TYR A 55 11.30 -7.92 -1.90
C TYR A 55 9.88 -8.48 -1.94
N GLY A 56 9.51 -9.27 -0.93
CA GLY A 56 8.15 -9.80 -0.86
C GLY A 56 7.10 -8.72 -0.61
N GLY A 57 7.45 -7.67 0.13
CA GLY A 57 6.60 -6.50 0.34
C GLY A 57 6.34 -5.72 -0.95
N ALA A 58 7.39 -5.46 -1.75
CA ALA A 58 7.27 -4.75 -3.02
C ALA A 58 6.42 -5.55 -4.02
N ASN A 59 6.66 -6.87 -4.15
CA ASN A 59 5.82 -7.74 -4.97
C ASN A 59 4.34 -7.65 -4.58
N VAL A 60 4.05 -7.65 -3.27
CA VAL A 60 2.67 -7.52 -2.77
C VAL A 60 2.08 -6.14 -3.09
N PHE A 61 2.84 -5.07 -2.99
CA PHE A 61 2.37 -3.73 -3.36
C PHE A 61 1.96 -3.69 -4.83
N THR A 62 2.82 -4.16 -5.72
CA THR A 62 2.53 -4.21 -7.17
C THR A 62 1.36 -5.13 -7.48
N TYR A 63 1.31 -6.33 -6.87
CA TYR A 63 0.19 -7.26 -7.05
C TYR A 63 -1.14 -6.69 -6.56
N TYR A 64 -1.17 -6.02 -5.39
CA TYR A 64 -2.40 -5.47 -4.82
C TYR A 64 -2.87 -4.22 -5.55
N SER A 65 -1.95 -3.45 -6.14
CA SER A 65 -2.34 -2.39 -7.06
C SER A 65 -3.09 -2.96 -8.25
N TRP A 66 -2.48 -3.88 -8.98
CA TRP A 66 -3.07 -4.52 -10.15
C TRP A 66 -4.37 -5.28 -9.86
N PHE A 67 -4.42 -6.00 -8.71
CA PHE A 67 -5.54 -6.89 -8.39
C PHE A 67 -6.72 -6.15 -7.76
N TRP A 68 -6.45 -5.17 -6.90
CA TRP A 68 -7.47 -4.50 -6.08
C TRP A 68 -7.61 -3.02 -6.39
N CYS A 69 -6.52 -2.26 -6.23
CA CYS A 69 -6.55 -0.82 -6.30
C CYS A 69 -7.04 -0.33 -7.67
N ASP A 70 -6.41 -0.82 -8.74
CA ASP A 70 -6.71 -0.41 -10.11
C ASP A 70 -8.17 -0.70 -10.52
N GLU A 71 -8.74 -1.81 -10.00
CA GLU A 71 -10.14 -2.16 -10.24
C GLU A 71 -11.11 -1.30 -9.41
N LEU A 72 -10.76 -1.00 -8.14
CA LEU A 72 -11.61 -0.19 -7.25
C LEU A 72 -11.74 1.25 -7.74
N ILE A 73 -10.63 1.83 -8.20
CA ILE A 73 -10.57 3.24 -8.62
C ILE A 73 -10.61 3.43 -10.14
N GLN A 74 -10.93 2.37 -10.88
CA GLN A 74 -11.21 2.43 -12.30
C GLN A 74 -10.00 2.79 -13.19
N HIS A 75 -8.78 2.35 -12.84
CA HIS A 75 -7.66 2.31 -13.78
C HIS A 75 -7.89 1.20 -14.82
N THR A 76 -8.19 0.02 -14.32
CA THR A 76 -8.52 -1.16 -15.13
C THR A 76 -9.90 -1.72 -14.76
N ALA A 77 -10.41 -2.59 -15.60
CA ALA A 77 -11.54 -3.44 -15.29
C ALA A 77 -11.33 -4.83 -15.89
N HIS A 78 -11.48 -5.85 -15.05
CA HIS A 78 -11.44 -7.24 -15.46
C HIS A 78 -12.78 -7.63 -16.07
N THR A 79 -12.83 -7.77 -17.38
CA THR A 79 -14.07 -8.02 -18.13
C THR A 79 -14.14 -9.45 -18.69
N GLY A 80 -15.34 -9.89 -19.04
CA GLY A 80 -15.54 -11.16 -19.76
C GLY A 80 -15.67 -12.40 -18.89
N GLY A 81 -15.91 -12.27 -17.57
CA GLY A 81 -16.09 -13.41 -16.67
C GLY A 81 -16.74 -13.08 -15.34
N THR A 82 -17.04 -14.14 -14.58
CA THR A 82 -17.61 -14.04 -13.21
C THR A 82 -16.60 -14.37 -12.11
N THR A 83 -15.37 -14.75 -12.47
CA THR A 83 -14.34 -15.15 -11.50
C THR A 83 -13.69 -13.96 -10.80
N ARG A 84 -13.70 -12.81 -11.45
CA ARG A 84 -13.12 -11.56 -11.00
C ARG A 84 -14.14 -10.46 -11.24
N GLN A 85 -14.59 -9.79 -10.18
CA GLN A 85 -15.63 -8.77 -10.24
C GLN A 85 -15.33 -7.60 -9.29
N GLU A 86 -14.05 -7.35 -9.04
CA GLU A 86 -13.58 -6.30 -8.13
C GLU A 86 -14.02 -4.91 -8.62
N HIS A 87 -14.01 -4.66 -9.93
CA HIS A 87 -14.50 -3.43 -10.53
C HIS A 87 -16.03 -3.21 -10.38
N ARG A 88 -16.77 -4.29 -9.97
CA ARG A 88 -18.20 -4.22 -9.59
C ARG A 88 -18.39 -4.20 -8.08
N TYR A 89 -17.29 -4.08 -7.32
CA TYR A 89 -17.26 -4.10 -5.86
C TYR A 89 -17.78 -5.41 -5.24
N PHE A 90 -17.68 -6.51 -5.99
CA PHE A 90 -17.96 -7.85 -5.48
C PHE A 90 -16.69 -8.43 -4.87
N ILE A 91 -16.48 -8.13 -3.58
CA ILE A 91 -15.28 -8.47 -2.82
C ILE A 91 -15.71 -9.23 -1.56
N GLY A 92 -15.22 -10.45 -1.38
CA GLY A 92 -15.66 -11.33 -0.30
C GLY A 92 -14.60 -11.62 0.75
N ASP A 93 -14.97 -12.40 1.76
CA ASP A 93 -14.16 -12.71 2.94
C ASP A 93 -12.75 -13.25 2.63
N GLN A 94 -12.60 -14.07 1.59
CA GLN A 94 -11.28 -14.60 1.20
C GLN A 94 -10.32 -13.47 0.79
N ASN A 95 -10.84 -12.46 0.14
CA ASN A 95 -10.11 -11.27 -0.29
C ASN A 95 -9.72 -10.41 0.91
N TRP A 96 -10.65 -10.15 1.83
CA TRP A 96 -10.39 -9.43 3.07
C TRP A 96 -9.33 -10.14 3.90
N LYS A 97 -9.45 -11.48 4.03
CA LYS A 97 -8.48 -12.31 4.74
C LYS A 97 -7.08 -12.29 4.08
N ALA A 98 -7.02 -12.29 2.76
CA ALA A 98 -5.73 -12.28 2.05
C ALA A 98 -4.92 -11.02 2.36
N LEU A 99 -5.54 -9.82 2.25
CA LEU A 99 -4.85 -8.56 2.55
C LEU A 99 -4.49 -8.46 4.04
N TRP A 100 -5.44 -8.78 4.93
CA TRP A 100 -5.20 -8.79 6.37
C TRP A 100 -3.98 -9.64 6.76
N ASN A 101 -3.97 -10.90 6.33
CA ASN A 101 -2.91 -11.84 6.66
C ASN A 101 -1.56 -11.43 6.07
N THR A 102 -1.56 -10.88 4.85
CA THR A 102 -0.31 -10.55 4.16
C THR A 102 0.36 -9.34 4.79
N TYR A 103 -0.36 -8.23 4.99
CA TYR A 103 0.20 -7.06 5.65
C TYR A 103 0.60 -7.35 7.10
N SER A 104 -0.22 -8.12 7.85
CA SER A 104 0.12 -8.55 9.21
C SER A 104 1.38 -9.42 9.25
N ARG A 105 1.59 -10.28 8.26
CA ARG A 105 2.78 -11.14 8.18
C ARG A 105 4.05 -10.32 8.01
N TYR A 106 4.06 -9.34 7.10
CA TYR A 106 5.24 -8.48 6.90
C TYR A 106 5.49 -7.61 8.12
N ALA A 107 4.47 -6.98 8.68
CA ALA A 107 4.60 -6.22 9.91
C ALA A 107 5.12 -7.09 11.09
N SER A 108 4.69 -8.35 11.19
CA SER A 108 5.23 -9.30 12.19
C SER A 108 6.71 -9.59 11.97
N ASN A 109 7.15 -9.74 10.73
CA ASN A 109 8.56 -9.90 10.40
C ASN A 109 9.37 -8.66 10.82
N ASP A 110 8.84 -7.46 10.58
CA ASP A 110 9.50 -6.22 10.98
C ASP A 110 9.58 -6.07 12.49
N VAL A 111 8.52 -6.43 13.26
CA VAL A 111 8.57 -6.47 14.72
C VAL A 111 9.66 -7.41 15.23
N ASN A 112 9.77 -8.60 14.62
CA ASN A 112 10.82 -9.55 14.97
C ASN A 112 12.22 -9.04 14.58
N MET A 113 12.33 -8.37 13.43
CA MET A 113 13.58 -7.72 13.00
C MET A 113 14.01 -6.63 13.98
N ILE A 114 13.09 -5.78 14.45
CA ILE A 114 13.36 -4.74 15.44
C ILE A 114 13.88 -5.37 16.74
N LYS A 115 13.19 -6.38 17.30
CA LYS A 115 13.60 -7.08 18.52
C LYS A 115 15.01 -7.70 18.40
N LEU A 116 15.29 -8.32 17.26
CA LEU A 116 16.61 -8.90 16.98
C LEU A 116 17.68 -7.83 16.79
N ALA A 117 17.38 -6.77 16.07
CA ALA A 117 18.29 -5.65 15.83
C ALA A 117 18.69 -4.96 17.13
N GLU A 118 17.75 -4.76 18.06
CA GLU A 118 18.03 -4.24 19.40
C GLU A 118 18.98 -5.17 20.17
N ALA A 119 18.68 -6.48 20.19
CA ALA A 119 19.49 -7.47 20.88
C ALA A 119 20.91 -7.60 20.29
N GLN A 120 21.07 -7.37 18.99
CA GLN A 120 22.33 -7.47 18.25
C GLN A 120 23.09 -6.14 18.14
N GLY A 121 22.51 -5.03 18.61
CA GLY A 121 23.08 -3.69 18.47
C GLY A 121 23.12 -3.15 17.04
N ALA A 122 22.26 -3.69 16.15
CA ALA A 122 22.16 -3.31 14.75
C ALA A 122 21.12 -2.17 14.55
N SER A 123 21.40 -0.99 15.10
CA SER A 123 20.45 0.11 15.16
C SER A 123 19.93 0.56 13.77
N TYR A 124 20.70 0.38 12.69
CA TYR A 124 20.23 0.64 11.32
C TYR A 124 19.04 -0.26 10.93
N LEU A 125 19.05 -1.57 11.31
CA LEU A 125 17.94 -2.47 11.07
C LEU A 125 16.74 -2.19 11.98
N GLN A 126 16.99 -1.66 13.19
CA GLN A 126 15.91 -1.18 14.05
C GLN A 126 15.14 -0.04 13.37
N ALA A 127 15.84 0.98 12.85
CA ALA A 127 15.21 2.10 12.17
C ALA A 127 14.47 1.66 10.89
N VAL A 128 15.11 0.81 10.07
CA VAL A 128 14.49 0.24 8.86
C VAL A 128 13.24 -0.57 9.21
N GLY A 129 13.31 -1.39 10.26
CA GLY A 129 12.17 -2.18 10.75
C GLY A 129 11.01 -1.31 11.21
N LEU A 130 11.26 -0.22 11.93
CA LEU A 130 10.22 0.74 12.32
C LEU A 130 9.55 1.36 11.09
N THR A 131 10.33 1.83 10.11
CA THR A 131 9.81 2.41 8.87
C THR A 131 8.94 1.42 8.09
N MET A 132 9.42 0.18 7.90
CA MET A 132 8.71 -0.86 7.15
C MET A 132 7.47 -1.36 7.90
N LYS A 133 7.55 -1.55 9.22
CA LYS A 133 6.38 -1.85 10.06
C LYS A 133 5.28 -0.81 9.86
N VAL A 134 5.63 0.47 9.94
CA VAL A 134 4.66 1.56 9.73
C VAL A 134 4.08 1.52 8.32
N LEU A 135 4.89 1.26 7.29
CA LEU A 135 4.42 1.12 5.92
C LEU A 135 3.33 0.04 5.79
N PHE A 136 3.52 -1.15 6.37
CA PHE A 136 2.53 -2.24 6.28
C PHE A 136 1.33 -2.02 7.21
N MET A 137 1.55 -1.53 8.42
CA MET A 137 0.47 -1.29 9.37
C MET A 137 -0.40 -0.10 8.97
N SER A 138 0.15 0.92 8.30
CA SER A 138 -0.65 2.01 7.74
C SER A 138 -1.60 1.50 6.65
N ASN A 139 -1.13 0.63 5.75
CA ASN A 139 -2.00 -0.02 4.78
C ASN A 139 -3.10 -0.86 5.47
N LEU A 140 -2.75 -1.59 6.53
CA LEU A 140 -3.72 -2.41 7.26
C LEU A 140 -4.82 -1.53 7.89
N THR A 141 -4.45 -0.48 8.62
CA THR A 141 -5.44 0.41 9.22
C THR A 141 -6.23 1.20 8.19
N ASP A 142 -5.60 1.62 7.09
CA ASP A 142 -6.27 2.35 6.02
C ASP A 142 -7.29 1.49 5.27
N ILE A 143 -7.05 0.19 5.19
CA ILE A 143 -7.99 -0.75 4.58
C ILE A 143 -9.14 -1.12 5.53
N TYR A 144 -8.88 -1.30 6.83
CA TYR A 144 -9.85 -1.90 7.76
C TYR A 144 -10.39 -0.95 8.83
N GLY A 145 -9.76 0.19 9.07
CA GLY A 145 -10.09 1.11 10.18
C GLY A 145 -9.32 0.74 11.45
N ASP A 146 -10.04 0.56 12.57
CA ASP A 146 -9.44 0.16 13.85
C ASP A 146 -8.79 -1.22 13.74
N ILE A 147 -7.56 -1.36 14.24
CA ILE A 147 -6.79 -2.62 14.20
C ILE A 147 -6.01 -2.84 15.50
N PRO A 148 -5.65 -4.07 15.84
CA PRO A 148 -4.62 -4.28 16.85
C PRO A 148 -3.31 -3.63 16.40
N TYR A 149 -2.75 -2.76 17.23
CA TYR A 149 -1.46 -2.12 16.99
C TYR A 149 -0.52 -2.27 18.18
N LYS A 150 -0.92 -1.76 19.34
CA LYS A 150 -0.12 -1.79 20.57
C LYS A 150 0.14 -3.21 21.06
N GLU A 151 -0.85 -4.07 21.00
CA GLU A 151 -0.78 -5.47 21.41
C GLU A 151 -0.58 -6.43 20.23
N ALA A 152 -0.40 -5.90 19.02
CA ALA A 152 -0.17 -6.72 17.84
C ALA A 152 1.12 -7.56 18.00
N PHE A 153 1.06 -8.81 17.53
CA PHE A 153 2.22 -9.72 17.48
C PHE A 153 2.81 -10.10 18.85
N MET A 154 2.02 -9.99 19.94
CA MET A 154 2.43 -10.32 21.32
C MET A 154 1.90 -11.68 21.81
N ALA A 155 1.72 -12.64 20.89
CA ALA A 155 1.22 -13.98 21.23
C ALA A 155 2.21 -14.76 22.11
N GLU A 156 3.52 -14.55 21.96
CA GLU A 156 4.56 -15.17 22.79
C GLU A 156 4.56 -14.61 24.22
N GLU A 157 4.13 -13.36 24.39
CA GLU A 157 3.91 -12.69 25.68
C GLU A 157 2.54 -13.06 26.31
N GLY A 158 1.79 -13.96 25.66
CA GLY A 158 0.50 -14.47 26.15
C GLY A 158 -0.74 -13.75 25.67
N ILE A 159 -0.59 -12.66 24.89
CA ILE A 159 -1.74 -11.90 24.34
C ILE A 159 -2.22 -12.56 23.06
N LYS A 160 -3.29 -13.37 23.17
CA LYS A 160 -3.88 -14.11 22.04
C LYS A 160 -5.08 -13.41 21.40
N GLN A 161 -5.68 -12.48 22.10
CA GLN A 161 -6.82 -11.66 21.67
C GLN A 161 -6.47 -10.17 21.91
N PRO A 162 -5.63 -9.58 21.04
CA PRO A 162 -5.20 -8.20 21.23
C PRO A 162 -6.36 -7.22 21.11
N VAL A 163 -6.32 -6.14 21.87
CA VAL A 163 -7.27 -5.03 21.78
C VAL A 163 -7.11 -4.35 20.42
N PHE A 164 -8.22 -3.95 19.80
CA PHE A 164 -8.20 -3.11 18.61
C PHE A 164 -8.07 -1.64 19.04
N ASP A 165 -6.96 -1.02 18.69
CA ASP A 165 -6.76 0.41 18.87
C ASP A 165 -7.64 1.20 17.91
N SER A 166 -8.13 2.36 18.33
CA SER A 166 -8.80 3.28 17.39
C SER A 166 -7.84 3.73 16.29
N GLN A 167 -8.34 3.97 15.09
CA GLN A 167 -7.50 4.40 13.98
C GLN A 167 -6.71 5.68 14.32
N GLU A 168 -7.28 6.61 15.07
CA GLU A 168 -6.57 7.78 15.60
C GLU A 168 -5.36 7.38 16.44
N ASN A 169 -5.54 6.45 17.40
CA ASN A 169 -4.44 5.97 18.26
C ASN A 169 -3.38 5.22 17.45
N VAL A 170 -3.80 4.45 16.41
CA VAL A 170 -2.86 3.78 15.50
C VAL A 170 -1.98 4.81 14.78
N TYR A 171 -2.56 5.89 14.26
CA TYR A 171 -1.81 6.96 13.61
C TYR A 171 -0.84 7.66 14.56
N GLN A 172 -1.26 7.94 15.80
CA GLN A 172 -0.36 8.52 16.82
C GLN A 172 0.84 7.62 17.12
N GLN A 173 0.62 6.31 17.23
CA GLN A 173 1.71 5.34 17.45
C GLN A 173 2.64 5.23 16.23
N MET A 174 2.09 5.20 15.01
CA MET A 174 2.89 5.21 13.78
C MET A 174 3.75 6.47 13.67
N CYS A 175 3.20 7.64 14.00
CA CYS A 175 3.96 8.89 14.02
C CYS A 175 5.12 8.83 15.04
N ALA A 176 4.89 8.31 16.24
CA ALA A 176 5.93 8.16 17.25
C ALA A 176 7.04 7.18 16.81
N GLU A 177 6.71 6.10 16.09
CA GLU A 177 7.67 5.16 15.55
C GLU A 177 8.51 5.76 14.41
N LEU A 178 7.90 6.58 13.54
CA LEU A 178 8.66 7.31 12.50
C LEU A 178 9.58 8.38 13.08
N GLU A 179 9.19 9.05 14.18
CA GLU A 179 10.07 9.96 14.92
C GLU A 179 11.28 9.21 15.51
N GLU A 180 11.06 8.06 16.12
CA GLU A 180 12.14 7.23 16.65
C GLU A 180 13.07 6.74 15.53
N ALA A 181 12.53 6.27 14.40
CA ALA A 181 13.32 5.88 13.25
C ALA A 181 14.13 7.06 12.71
N ASN A 182 13.53 8.25 12.55
CA ASN A 182 14.22 9.46 12.12
C ASN A 182 15.40 9.81 13.05
N ARG A 183 15.18 9.73 14.37
CA ARG A 183 16.24 9.96 15.38
C ARG A 183 17.41 8.98 15.23
N ILE A 184 17.11 7.68 14.98
CA ILE A 184 18.13 6.66 14.77
C ILE A 184 18.89 6.93 13.46
N TYR A 185 18.22 7.21 12.36
CA TYR A 185 18.87 7.54 11.08
C TYR A 185 19.78 8.76 11.21
N ALA A 186 19.33 9.82 11.90
CA ALA A 186 20.12 11.03 12.15
C ALA A 186 21.42 10.77 12.91
N SER A 187 21.49 9.69 13.72
CA SER A 187 22.71 9.26 14.41
C SER A 187 23.75 8.62 13.47
N LYS A 188 23.40 8.42 12.18
CA LYS A 188 24.24 7.78 11.16
C LYS A 188 24.74 6.40 11.60
N PRO A 189 23.84 5.45 11.88
CA PRO A 189 24.21 4.15 12.42
C PRO A 189 25.14 3.40 11.46
N TYR A 190 26.08 2.65 12.04
CA TYR A 190 27.00 1.83 11.26
C TYR A 190 26.28 0.70 10.55
N VAL A 191 26.55 0.51 9.27
CA VAL A 191 26.05 -0.59 8.44
C VAL A 191 27.23 -1.49 8.06
N GLU A 192 27.12 -2.79 8.37
CA GLU A 192 28.12 -3.77 7.96
C GLU A 192 28.16 -3.90 6.43
N GLU A 193 29.36 -3.80 5.83
CA GLU A 193 29.53 -3.82 4.38
C GLU A 193 28.92 -5.08 3.72
N LYS A 194 29.04 -6.25 4.40
CA LYS A 194 28.47 -7.52 3.90
C LYS A 194 26.94 -7.47 3.72
N ASN A 195 26.25 -6.61 4.48
CA ASN A 195 24.79 -6.52 4.48
C ASN A 195 24.25 -5.55 3.42
N ARG A 196 25.07 -4.62 2.89
CA ARG A 196 24.62 -3.62 1.91
C ARG A 196 23.89 -4.21 0.72
N LYS A 197 24.40 -5.33 0.18
CA LYS A 197 23.81 -6.02 -0.98
C LYS A 197 22.44 -6.66 -0.72
N LEU A 198 22.00 -6.78 0.53
CA LEU A 198 20.68 -7.33 0.90
C LEU A 198 19.57 -6.31 0.62
N ASP A 199 19.92 -5.03 0.56
CA ASP A 199 19.00 -3.93 0.30
C ASP A 199 19.03 -3.54 -1.19
N GLY A 200 18.11 -4.12 -1.94
CA GLY A 200 17.89 -3.81 -3.36
C GLY A 200 17.23 -2.46 -3.62
N MET A 201 16.94 -1.68 -2.57
CA MET A 201 16.35 -0.35 -2.70
C MET A 201 17.42 0.74 -2.61
N TYR A 202 18.21 0.77 -1.53
CA TYR A 202 19.15 1.85 -1.25
C TYR A 202 20.57 1.38 -0.88
N ASN A 203 20.87 0.08 -0.95
CA ASN A 203 22.13 -0.49 -0.45
C ASN A 203 22.44 -0.06 1.00
N PHE A 204 21.40 0.06 1.83
CA PHE A 204 21.46 0.61 3.19
C PHE A 204 22.14 1.98 3.26
N ASP A 205 21.87 2.86 2.29
CA ASP A 205 22.15 4.30 2.45
C ASP A 205 21.17 4.88 3.47
N MET A 206 21.64 5.11 4.69
CA MET A 206 20.80 5.58 5.78
C MET A 206 20.25 6.99 5.55
N THR A 207 20.87 7.79 4.69
CA THR A 207 20.32 9.10 4.31
C THR A 207 19.08 8.94 3.42
N LYS A 208 19.12 8.01 2.47
CA LYS A 208 17.96 7.70 1.63
C LYS A 208 16.85 7.04 2.42
N TRP A 209 17.18 6.12 3.35
CA TRP A 209 16.22 5.54 4.28
C TRP A 209 15.57 6.60 5.16
N GLN A 210 16.32 7.59 5.66
CA GLN A 210 15.78 8.71 6.43
C GLN A 210 14.81 9.55 5.58
N LYS A 211 15.16 9.85 4.33
CA LYS A 211 14.28 10.54 3.38
C LYS A 211 12.99 9.75 3.15
N PHE A 212 13.08 8.43 2.95
CA PHE A 212 11.90 7.58 2.80
C PHE A 212 11.02 7.61 4.05
N ASN A 213 11.61 7.43 5.23
CA ASN A 213 10.90 7.51 6.52
C ASN A 213 10.10 8.81 6.67
N ASN A 214 10.73 9.93 6.39
CA ASN A 214 10.11 11.24 6.57
C ASN A 214 9.10 11.56 5.45
N SER A 215 9.32 11.05 4.24
CA SER A 215 8.34 11.12 3.15
C SER A 215 7.10 10.27 3.44
N LEU A 216 7.29 9.08 4.02
CA LEU A 216 6.19 8.24 4.52
C LEU A 216 5.43 8.95 5.66
N TYR A 217 6.15 9.60 6.57
CA TYR A 217 5.54 10.40 7.62
C TYR A 217 4.66 11.51 7.03
N LEU A 218 5.17 12.23 6.04
CA LEU A 218 4.42 13.28 5.34
C LEU A 218 3.18 12.72 4.62
N ARG A 219 3.29 11.52 3.99
CA ARG A 219 2.14 10.79 3.41
C ARG A 219 1.05 10.55 4.46
N LEU A 220 1.42 10.00 5.63
CA LEU A 220 0.48 9.70 6.70
C LEU A 220 -0.19 10.95 7.27
N LEU A 221 0.57 12.02 7.48
CA LEU A 221 0.03 13.31 7.92
C LEU A 221 -0.91 13.92 6.87
N CYS A 222 -0.57 13.83 5.59
CA CYS A 222 -1.45 14.24 4.51
C CYS A 222 -2.76 13.43 4.52
N ARG A 223 -2.67 12.10 4.76
CA ARG A 223 -3.83 11.21 4.85
C ARG A 223 -4.82 11.67 5.90
N ILE A 224 -4.33 12.08 7.06
CA ILE A 224 -5.17 12.55 8.16
C ILE A 224 -5.33 14.08 8.21
N SER A 225 -4.96 14.81 7.15
CA SER A 225 -5.02 16.28 7.13
C SER A 225 -6.44 16.86 7.27
N GLY A 226 -7.47 16.08 6.99
CA GLY A 226 -8.85 16.42 7.33
C GLY A 226 -9.14 16.44 8.83
N ARG A 227 -8.30 15.80 9.65
CA ARG A 227 -8.29 15.82 11.12
C ARG A 227 -7.13 16.69 11.64
N LYS A 228 -6.92 17.83 11.02
CA LYS A 228 -5.73 18.68 11.18
C LYS A 228 -5.39 19.08 12.62
N GLU A 229 -6.36 19.06 13.53
CA GLU A 229 -6.18 19.39 14.94
C GLU A 229 -5.77 18.19 15.82
N THR A 230 -5.75 16.96 15.28
CA THR A 230 -5.30 15.77 16.02
C THR A 230 -3.83 15.90 16.39
N ILE A 231 -3.52 15.69 17.68
CA ILE A 231 -2.14 15.68 18.20
C ILE A 231 -1.46 14.37 17.79
N VAL A 232 -0.31 14.44 17.13
CA VAL A 232 0.36 13.28 16.54
C VAL A 232 1.66 12.85 17.23
N ASP A 233 2.33 13.77 17.96
CA ASP A 233 3.59 13.50 18.68
C ASP A 233 3.58 13.97 20.14
N GLY A 234 2.40 14.17 20.71
CA GLY A 234 2.21 14.69 22.07
C GLY A 234 2.35 16.21 22.19
N THR A 235 2.81 16.90 21.14
CA THR A 235 3.08 18.35 21.14
C THR A 235 2.43 19.05 19.95
N HIS A 236 2.64 18.51 18.73
CA HIS A 236 2.18 19.12 17.49
C HIS A 236 0.89 18.44 17.00
N ASN A 237 -0.02 19.24 16.50
CA ASN A 237 -1.12 18.72 15.69
C ASN A 237 -0.64 18.43 14.25
N VAL A 238 -1.50 17.78 13.46
CA VAL A 238 -1.19 17.39 12.06
C VAL A 238 -0.67 18.56 11.23
N ALA A 239 -1.34 19.72 11.29
CA ALA A 239 -0.95 20.90 10.50
C ALA A 239 0.43 21.44 10.93
N GLN A 240 0.68 21.50 12.24
CA GLN A 240 1.97 21.92 12.79
C GLN A 240 3.09 20.97 12.42
N LYS A 241 2.87 19.65 12.48
CA LYS A 241 3.87 18.64 12.13
C LYS A 241 4.21 18.66 10.63
N ILE A 242 3.21 18.82 9.75
CA ILE A 242 3.47 19.01 8.31
C ILE A 242 4.38 20.24 8.10
N THR A 243 4.05 21.35 8.76
CA THR A 243 4.84 22.58 8.67
C THR A 243 6.27 22.39 9.19
N GLU A 244 6.44 21.67 10.30
CA GLU A 244 7.76 21.36 10.87
C GLU A 244 8.61 20.54 9.92
N ILE A 245 8.08 19.42 9.39
CA ILE A 245 8.79 18.54 8.46
C ILE A 245 9.25 19.34 7.23
N VAL A 246 8.35 20.13 6.63
CA VAL A 246 8.66 20.87 5.40
C VAL A 246 9.69 21.97 5.64
N ASN A 247 9.66 22.65 6.80
CA ASN A 247 10.57 23.76 7.09
C ASN A 247 11.92 23.32 7.71
N SER A 248 12.05 22.08 8.16
CA SER A 248 13.22 21.60 8.91
C SER A 248 13.91 20.45 8.20
N GLN A 249 14.29 20.64 6.93
CA GLN A 249 14.87 19.60 6.07
C GLN A 249 16.21 19.04 6.58
N GLU A 250 16.92 19.75 7.45
CA GLU A 250 18.12 19.22 8.13
C GLU A 250 17.75 18.12 9.15
N THR A 251 16.58 18.25 9.80
CA THR A 251 16.08 17.30 10.79
C THR A 251 15.19 16.23 10.15
N TYR A 252 14.36 16.63 9.21
CA TYR A 252 13.40 15.78 8.50
C TYR A 252 13.64 15.85 6.97
N PRO A 253 14.77 15.33 6.46
CA PRO A 253 14.97 15.28 5.02
C PRO A 253 13.90 14.40 4.38
N ILE A 254 13.28 14.88 3.29
CA ILE A 254 12.30 14.16 2.47
C ILE A 254 12.88 13.91 1.07
N PHE A 255 12.17 13.22 0.21
CA PHE A 255 12.59 13.02 -1.19
C PHE A 255 12.81 14.36 -1.91
N GLU A 256 13.89 14.47 -2.66
CA GLU A 256 14.30 15.65 -3.42
C GLU A 256 14.33 15.42 -4.93
N GLY A 257 14.30 14.15 -5.37
CA GLY A 257 14.32 13.74 -6.77
C GLY A 257 13.94 12.28 -6.94
N ASN A 258 13.82 11.82 -8.19
CA ASN A 258 13.50 10.42 -8.51
C ASN A 258 14.57 9.43 -8.03
N GLU A 259 15.80 9.87 -7.82
CA GLU A 259 16.88 9.07 -7.24
C GLU A 259 16.67 8.70 -5.78
N ASP A 260 15.72 9.36 -5.10
CA ASP A 260 15.31 9.07 -3.73
C ASP A 260 14.07 8.13 -3.67
N ASN A 261 13.45 7.82 -4.81
CA ASN A 261 12.28 6.94 -4.87
C ASN A 261 12.52 5.65 -4.09
N ALA A 262 11.53 5.23 -3.31
CA ALA A 262 11.56 3.93 -2.63
C ALA A 262 11.26 2.81 -3.64
N THR A 263 12.23 2.58 -4.53
CA THR A 263 12.18 1.65 -5.64
C THR A 263 12.98 0.39 -5.32
N VAL A 264 12.34 -0.76 -5.34
CA VAL A 264 13.01 -2.06 -5.21
C VAL A 264 13.41 -2.53 -6.60
N HIS A 265 14.72 -2.73 -6.79
CA HIS A 265 15.32 -3.21 -8.03
C HIS A 265 15.49 -4.72 -8.01
N TYR A 266 15.02 -5.38 -9.05
CA TYR A 266 15.13 -6.83 -9.21
C TYR A 266 16.19 -7.18 -10.24
N THR A 267 16.98 -8.23 -9.92
CA THR A 267 18.02 -8.73 -10.85
C THR A 267 17.45 -9.54 -12.00
N GLY A 268 16.20 -10.00 -11.89
CA GLY A 268 15.58 -10.94 -12.83
C GLY A 268 16.05 -12.38 -12.67
N ILE A 269 16.83 -12.67 -11.61
CA ILE A 269 17.34 -14.01 -11.29
C ILE A 269 16.76 -14.42 -9.93
N ALA A 270 16.09 -15.58 -9.88
CA ALA A 270 15.50 -16.08 -8.65
C ALA A 270 16.52 -16.11 -7.49
N PRO A 271 16.15 -15.70 -6.25
CA PRO A 271 14.79 -15.34 -5.82
C PRO A 271 14.39 -13.87 -6.05
N TYR A 272 15.24 -13.06 -6.69
CA TYR A 272 15.04 -11.62 -6.87
C TYR A 272 14.39 -11.33 -8.23
N THR A 273 13.17 -11.82 -8.42
CA THR A 273 12.30 -11.54 -9.58
C THR A 273 11.11 -10.71 -9.14
N SER A 274 10.70 -9.76 -10.00
CA SER A 274 9.52 -8.94 -9.78
C SER A 274 8.23 -9.77 -9.82
N GLU A 275 7.14 -9.25 -9.28
CA GLU A 275 5.85 -9.94 -9.19
C GLU A 275 5.35 -10.43 -10.54
N PHE A 276 5.39 -9.58 -11.56
CA PHE A 276 4.95 -9.95 -12.91
C PHE A 276 6.11 -10.44 -13.77
N ASP A 277 6.53 -11.67 -13.45
CA ASP A 277 7.55 -12.39 -14.19
C ASP A 277 6.93 -13.06 -15.44
N ASN A 278 7.53 -12.82 -16.60
CA ASN A 278 7.10 -13.42 -17.87
C ASN A 278 7.28 -14.94 -17.96
N ALA A 279 7.93 -15.56 -16.99
CA ALA A 279 7.93 -17.01 -16.82
C ALA A 279 6.63 -17.53 -16.23
N ASN A 280 5.95 -16.71 -15.40
CA ASN A 280 4.72 -17.07 -14.71
C ASN A 280 3.46 -16.51 -15.38
N TYR A 281 3.57 -15.37 -16.08
CA TYR A 281 2.46 -14.70 -16.73
C TYR A 281 2.65 -14.68 -18.26
N THR A 282 1.64 -15.15 -18.97
CA THR A 282 1.52 -14.95 -20.42
C THR A 282 0.82 -13.63 -20.72
N GLU A 283 0.98 -13.12 -21.95
CA GLU A 283 0.23 -11.92 -22.35
C GLU A 283 -1.28 -12.09 -22.17
N SER A 284 -1.81 -13.27 -22.44
CA SER A 284 -3.23 -13.57 -22.26
C SER A 284 -3.65 -13.59 -20.79
N SER A 285 -2.83 -14.14 -19.89
CA SER A 285 -3.16 -14.17 -18.46
C SER A 285 -2.99 -12.82 -17.79
N PHE A 286 -2.10 -11.97 -18.29
CA PHE A 286 -1.80 -10.67 -17.71
C PHE A 286 -2.73 -9.57 -18.23
N THR A 287 -3.03 -9.52 -19.52
CA THR A 287 -3.68 -8.34 -20.11
C THR A 287 -4.84 -8.61 -21.06
N THR A 288 -4.57 -9.39 -22.13
CA THR A 288 -5.44 -9.37 -23.33
C THR A 288 -6.77 -10.07 -23.13
N GLY A 289 -6.82 -11.02 -22.19
CA GLY A 289 -8.05 -11.76 -21.93
C GLY A 289 -9.05 -10.98 -21.11
N SER A 290 -8.57 -10.15 -20.20
CA SER A 290 -9.42 -9.73 -19.09
C SER A 290 -9.15 -8.32 -18.57
N TYR A 291 -7.88 -7.90 -18.34
CA TYR A 291 -7.58 -6.58 -17.79
C TYR A 291 -7.50 -5.51 -18.86
N LYS A 292 -8.45 -4.60 -18.86
CA LYS A 292 -8.56 -3.53 -19.84
C LYS A 292 -8.52 -2.18 -19.17
N LEU A 293 -7.93 -1.20 -19.85
CA LEU A 293 -8.01 0.18 -19.40
C LEU A 293 -9.45 0.66 -19.47
N THR A 294 -9.88 1.43 -18.50
CA THR A 294 -11.24 1.94 -18.42
C THR A 294 -11.43 3.21 -19.25
N GLU A 295 -12.69 3.55 -19.51
CA GLU A 295 -13.04 4.86 -20.08
C GLU A 295 -12.59 6.00 -19.18
N GLN A 296 -12.60 5.82 -17.84
CA GLN A 296 -12.10 6.81 -16.89
C GLN A 296 -10.61 7.08 -17.13
N MET A 297 -9.79 6.03 -17.22
CA MET A 297 -8.36 6.16 -17.46
C MET A 297 -8.08 6.83 -18.82
N ILE A 298 -8.79 6.41 -19.86
CA ILE A 298 -8.65 7.02 -21.20
C ILE A 298 -9.05 8.49 -21.20
N LYS A 299 -10.14 8.85 -20.55
CA LYS A 299 -10.61 10.24 -20.43
C LYS A 299 -9.59 11.14 -19.72
N MET A 300 -8.89 10.60 -18.74
CA MET A 300 -7.86 11.32 -17.99
C MET A 300 -6.57 11.53 -18.78
N MET A 301 -6.30 10.67 -19.78
CA MET A 301 -5.02 10.61 -20.48
C MET A 301 -5.11 10.95 -21.98
N VAL A 302 -6.32 11.16 -22.55
CA VAL A 302 -6.47 11.39 -23.98
C VAL A 302 -7.46 12.52 -24.26
N ILE A 303 -7.04 13.51 -25.02
CA ILE A 303 -7.93 14.52 -25.62
C ILE A 303 -8.46 13.95 -26.93
N LYS A 304 -9.77 13.79 -27.02
CA LYS A 304 -10.46 13.29 -28.21
C LYS A 304 -11.00 14.43 -29.07
N ASP A 305 -11.13 14.17 -30.37
CA ASP A 305 -11.92 15.03 -31.25
C ASP A 305 -13.41 14.95 -30.85
N ALA A 306 -14.03 16.10 -30.58
CA ALA A 306 -15.43 16.19 -30.14
C ALA A 306 -16.44 15.69 -31.20
N SER A 307 -16.07 15.75 -32.48
CA SER A 307 -16.91 15.30 -33.61
C SER A 307 -16.68 13.82 -33.96
N ASN A 308 -15.53 13.27 -33.59
CA ASN A 308 -15.15 11.88 -33.86
C ASN A 308 -14.25 11.30 -32.76
N THR A 309 -14.86 10.64 -31.77
CA THR A 309 -14.16 10.04 -30.63
C THR A 309 -13.14 8.94 -30.99
N LYS A 310 -13.04 8.55 -32.28
CA LYS A 310 -12.00 7.66 -32.80
C LYS A 310 -10.73 8.39 -33.23
N VAL A 311 -10.67 9.70 -33.06
CA VAL A 311 -9.49 10.52 -33.33
C VAL A 311 -8.91 11.01 -32.00
N ASP A 312 -7.67 10.62 -31.71
CA ASP A 312 -6.89 11.10 -30.58
C ASP A 312 -6.16 12.39 -31.01
N LEU A 313 -6.54 13.53 -30.43
CA LEU A 313 -5.89 14.81 -30.68
C LEU A 313 -4.61 14.97 -29.89
N TYR A 314 -4.61 14.47 -28.64
CA TYR A 314 -3.44 14.44 -27.77
C TYR A 314 -3.50 13.25 -26.82
N THR A 315 -2.33 12.70 -26.49
CA THR A 315 -2.20 11.55 -25.59
C THR A 315 -1.15 11.86 -24.53
N ASP A 316 -1.46 11.60 -23.26
CA ASP A 316 -0.48 11.62 -22.16
C ASP A 316 0.69 10.70 -22.50
N PRO A 317 1.93 11.18 -22.40
CA PRO A 317 3.11 10.37 -22.74
C PRO A 317 3.27 9.08 -21.93
N ARG A 318 2.67 8.98 -20.73
CA ARG A 318 2.68 7.77 -19.90
C ARG A 318 1.80 6.66 -20.46
N LEU A 319 0.74 7.02 -21.19
CA LEU A 319 -0.27 6.04 -21.62
C LEU A 319 0.30 4.95 -22.56
N PRO A 320 1.16 5.22 -23.55
CA PRO A 320 1.79 4.18 -24.37
C PRO A 320 2.74 3.25 -23.58
N ILE A 321 3.23 3.70 -22.43
CA ILE A 321 4.05 2.89 -21.52
C ILE A 321 3.14 1.94 -20.73
N ILE A 322 2.07 2.48 -20.13
CA ILE A 322 1.12 1.74 -19.29
C ILE A 322 0.24 0.81 -20.12
N GLY A 323 -0.20 1.27 -21.29
CA GLY A 323 -1.20 0.58 -22.10
C GLY A 323 -0.81 0.35 -23.54
N ARG A 324 -1.61 -0.48 -24.21
CA ARG A 324 -1.53 -0.75 -25.65
C ARG A 324 -2.90 -0.60 -26.30
N LYS A 325 -2.91 0.13 -27.41
CA LYS A 325 -4.10 0.25 -28.27
C LYS A 325 -4.49 -1.10 -28.86
N LYS A 326 -5.79 -1.38 -28.89
CA LYS A 326 -6.35 -2.51 -29.65
C LYS A 326 -6.78 -2.07 -31.07
N ARG A 327 -7.01 -0.79 -31.27
CA ARG A 327 -7.38 -0.14 -32.51
C ARG A 327 -6.39 0.99 -32.81
N GLU A 328 -6.63 1.74 -33.89
CA GLU A 328 -5.83 2.93 -34.22
C GLU A 328 -5.99 4.07 -33.23
N TYR A 329 -7.00 4.00 -32.35
CA TYR A 329 -7.32 4.99 -31.34
C TYR A 329 -7.40 4.37 -29.95
N TRP A 330 -7.24 5.18 -28.92
CA TRP A 330 -7.41 4.77 -27.54
C TRP A 330 -8.91 4.64 -27.21
N ALA A 331 -9.29 3.56 -26.59
CA ALA A 331 -10.64 3.32 -26.08
C ALA A 331 -10.54 2.54 -24.77
N GLY A 332 -11.45 2.80 -23.86
CA GLY A 332 -11.55 2.09 -22.59
C GLY A 332 -12.81 1.23 -22.50
N THR A 333 -12.88 0.39 -21.48
CA THR A 333 -14.09 -0.33 -21.08
C THR A 333 -14.79 0.42 -19.96
N ILE A 334 -16.08 0.18 -19.75
CA ILE A 334 -16.85 0.79 -18.66
C ILE A 334 -16.56 0.05 -17.36
N ALA A 335 -15.96 0.73 -16.39
CA ALA A 335 -15.77 0.16 -15.05
C ALA A 335 -17.12 -0.02 -14.35
N GLY A 336 -17.28 -1.15 -13.65
CA GLY A 336 -18.53 -1.46 -12.96
C GLY A 336 -19.72 -1.74 -13.87
N ALA A 337 -19.51 -1.97 -15.16
CA ALA A 337 -20.59 -2.38 -16.08
C ALA A 337 -21.15 -3.76 -15.72
N THR A 338 -22.43 -3.99 -16.03
CA THR A 338 -23.00 -5.34 -16.00
C THR A 338 -22.38 -6.22 -17.09
N MET A 339 -22.44 -7.54 -16.92
CA MET A 339 -21.96 -8.47 -17.95
C MET A 339 -22.65 -8.28 -19.31
N GLY A 340 -23.92 -7.88 -19.32
CA GLY A 340 -24.67 -7.57 -20.54
C GLY A 340 -24.14 -6.32 -21.26
N GLU A 341 -23.82 -5.28 -20.50
CA GLU A 341 -23.23 -4.05 -21.04
C GLU A 341 -21.83 -4.27 -21.59
N GLU A 342 -20.98 -5.06 -20.91
CA GLU A 342 -19.64 -5.43 -21.42
C GLU A 342 -19.74 -6.11 -22.77
N SER A 343 -20.68 -7.02 -22.94
CA SER A 343 -20.87 -7.75 -24.19
C SER A 343 -21.34 -6.84 -25.35
N ASN A 344 -22.09 -5.79 -25.04
CA ASN A 344 -22.73 -4.92 -26.02
C ASN A 344 -21.91 -3.66 -26.37
N ASN A 345 -21.19 -3.07 -25.39
CA ASN A 345 -20.65 -1.73 -25.47
C ASN A 345 -19.19 -1.60 -25.90
N GLY A 346 -18.62 -2.60 -26.56
CA GLY A 346 -17.34 -2.34 -27.20
C GLY A 346 -16.11 -2.60 -26.38
N ASP A 347 -16.21 -3.45 -25.38
CA ASP A 347 -15.07 -4.15 -24.76
C ASP A 347 -14.09 -4.70 -25.84
N LYS A 348 -14.62 -4.91 -27.06
CA LYS A 348 -13.88 -5.31 -28.27
C LYS A 348 -12.83 -4.30 -28.72
N ASN A 349 -12.94 -3.02 -28.33
CA ASN A 349 -12.04 -1.94 -28.75
C ASN A 349 -11.15 -1.43 -27.62
N ALA A 350 -11.42 -1.82 -26.38
CA ALA A 350 -10.71 -1.30 -25.21
C ALA A 350 -9.21 -1.66 -25.27
N ALA A 351 -8.39 -0.68 -24.92
CA ALA A 351 -6.97 -0.83 -24.71
C ALA A 351 -6.71 -1.74 -23.49
N TYR A 352 -5.54 -2.30 -23.40
CA TYR A 352 -5.12 -3.20 -22.34
C TYR A 352 -3.73 -2.84 -21.81
N LEU A 353 -3.34 -3.40 -20.69
CA LEU A 353 -2.02 -3.15 -20.10
C LEU A 353 -0.88 -3.54 -21.05
N ASN A 354 0.22 -2.83 -21.01
CA ASN A 354 1.38 -3.08 -21.86
C ASN A 354 2.24 -4.22 -21.31
N TYR A 355 1.88 -5.46 -21.68
CA TYR A 355 2.60 -6.67 -21.25
C TYR A 355 4.11 -6.60 -21.47
N LYS A 356 4.58 -6.07 -22.59
CA LYS A 356 6.02 -6.03 -22.91
C LYS A 356 6.84 -5.19 -21.92
N LEU A 357 6.22 -4.17 -21.35
CA LEU A 357 6.89 -3.28 -20.40
C LEU A 357 6.61 -3.67 -18.96
N LEU A 358 5.37 -4.02 -18.64
CA LEU A 358 4.91 -4.23 -17.28
C LEU A 358 5.12 -5.66 -16.77
N CYS A 359 5.35 -6.64 -17.66
CA CYS A 359 5.54 -8.04 -17.29
C CYS A 359 6.93 -8.52 -17.69
N ARG A 360 7.89 -8.29 -16.81
CA ARG A 360 9.30 -8.69 -16.97
C ARG A 360 9.83 -9.15 -15.61
N ASN A 361 10.75 -10.08 -15.59
CA ASN A 361 11.36 -10.61 -14.36
C ASN A 361 12.22 -9.59 -13.58
N ASN A 362 12.54 -8.46 -14.19
CA ASN A 362 13.37 -7.39 -13.62
C ASN A 362 12.68 -6.02 -13.64
N CYS A 363 11.34 -5.97 -13.53
CA CYS A 363 10.63 -4.71 -13.35
C CYS A 363 10.94 -4.11 -11.99
N ASP A 364 11.17 -2.81 -11.95
CA ASP A 364 11.18 -2.06 -10.71
C ASP A 364 9.79 -2.03 -10.08
N GLU A 365 9.74 -2.03 -8.75
CA GLU A 365 8.51 -1.93 -7.96
C GLU A 365 8.66 -0.85 -6.89
N TRP A 366 7.57 -0.13 -6.60
CA TRP A 366 7.63 1.10 -5.80
C TRP A 366 6.78 1.02 -4.55
N PHE A 367 7.34 1.43 -3.40
CA PHE A 367 6.58 1.74 -2.19
C PHE A 367 6.09 3.19 -2.17
N MET A 368 6.92 4.10 -2.68
CA MET A 368 6.64 5.53 -2.72
C MET A 368 7.58 6.22 -3.72
N ASP A 369 7.11 7.28 -4.36
CA ASP A 369 7.92 8.07 -5.28
C ASP A 369 7.93 9.58 -4.95
N TYR A 370 8.90 10.27 -5.53
CA TYR A 370 9.07 11.72 -5.37
C TYR A 370 7.89 12.52 -5.90
N ALA A 371 7.26 12.05 -6.99
CA ALA A 371 6.08 12.71 -7.54
C ALA A 371 4.96 12.80 -6.51
N GLU A 372 4.76 11.77 -5.69
CA GLU A 372 3.77 11.80 -4.62
C GLU A 372 4.08 12.85 -3.56
N VAL A 373 5.35 12.97 -3.14
CA VAL A 373 5.77 13.99 -2.17
C VAL A 373 5.49 15.39 -2.72
N GLU A 374 5.82 15.65 -3.98
CA GLU A 374 5.57 16.95 -4.62
C GLU A 374 4.06 17.24 -4.74
N PHE A 375 3.20 16.24 -5.01
CA PHE A 375 1.74 16.43 -4.97
C PHE A 375 1.23 16.73 -3.55
N ILE A 376 1.79 16.11 -2.52
CA ILE A 376 1.45 16.41 -1.12
C ILE A 376 1.82 17.87 -0.80
N LEU A 377 3.00 18.32 -1.21
CA LEU A 377 3.45 19.70 -1.01
C LEU A 377 2.60 20.71 -1.78
N ALA A 378 2.20 20.36 -3.02
CA ALA A 378 1.29 21.20 -3.82
C ALA A 378 -0.07 21.40 -3.10
N GLU A 379 -0.64 20.32 -2.61
CA GLU A 379 -1.90 20.37 -1.86
C GLU A 379 -1.75 21.12 -0.53
N ALA A 380 -0.67 20.86 0.21
CA ALA A 380 -0.38 21.52 1.48
C ALA A 380 -0.24 23.04 1.31
N ALA A 381 0.44 23.49 0.27
CA ALA A 381 0.58 24.90 -0.06
C ALA A 381 -0.77 25.53 -0.46
N LEU A 382 -1.53 24.84 -1.32
CA LEU A 382 -2.84 25.32 -1.79
C LEU A 382 -3.87 25.46 -0.65
N LYS A 383 -3.80 24.53 0.33
CA LYS A 383 -4.68 24.53 1.52
C LYS A 383 -4.16 25.37 2.69
N GLY A 384 -2.99 26.01 2.54
CA GLY A 384 -2.39 26.86 3.59
C GLY A 384 -1.81 26.09 4.78
N LEU A 385 -1.52 24.80 4.63
CA LEU A 385 -0.81 24.00 5.64
C LEU A 385 0.69 24.30 5.65
N ILE A 386 1.22 24.80 4.52
CA ILE A 386 2.57 25.35 4.42
C ILE A 386 2.53 26.74 3.75
N PRO A 387 3.55 27.60 3.97
CA PRO A 387 3.61 28.92 3.35
C PRO A 387 3.69 28.89 1.83
N GLY A 388 3.28 30.00 1.17
CA GLY A 388 3.48 30.24 -0.26
C GLY A 388 2.25 30.17 -1.14
N GLY A 389 1.16 29.60 -0.65
CA GLY A 389 -0.14 29.59 -1.32
C GLY A 389 -0.08 29.03 -2.74
N GLU A 390 -0.88 29.62 -3.64
CA GLU A 390 -1.07 29.10 -5.01
C GLU A 390 0.22 29.07 -5.85
N THR A 391 1.11 30.04 -5.70
CA THR A 391 2.37 30.07 -6.45
C THR A 391 3.26 28.89 -6.13
N VAL A 392 3.42 28.57 -4.84
CA VAL A 392 4.18 27.42 -4.38
C VAL A 392 3.47 26.13 -4.76
N ALA A 393 2.14 26.08 -4.65
CA ALA A 393 1.33 24.94 -5.07
C ALA A 393 1.53 24.61 -6.55
N LYS A 394 1.50 25.61 -7.46
CA LYS A 394 1.78 25.42 -8.88
C LYS A 394 3.17 24.85 -9.12
N THR A 395 4.18 25.38 -8.44
CA THR A 395 5.57 24.91 -8.58
C THR A 395 5.69 23.43 -8.21
N HIS A 396 5.15 23.00 -7.08
CA HIS A 396 5.18 21.62 -6.65
C HIS A 396 4.34 20.71 -7.57
N TYR A 397 3.17 21.16 -8.02
CA TYR A 397 2.34 20.44 -8.98
C TYR A 397 3.07 20.14 -10.30
N GLU A 398 3.72 21.14 -10.89
CA GLU A 398 4.49 20.98 -12.13
C GLU A 398 5.72 20.08 -11.94
N LYS A 399 6.39 20.16 -10.78
CA LYS A 399 7.47 19.24 -10.41
C LYS A 399 6.97 17.80 -10.25
N ALA A 400 5.83 17.60 -9.60
CA ALA A 400 5.23 16.29 -9.42
C ALA A 400 4.93 15.59 -10.75
N ILE A 401 4.32 16.30 -11.68
CA ILE A 401 4.05 15.79 -13.04
C ILE A 401 5.36 15.46 -13.76
N THR A 402 6.33 16.38 -13.69
CA THR A 402 7.66 16.19 -14.32
C THR A 402 8.31 14.92 -13.77
N ALA A 403 8.34 14.74 -12.45
CA ALA A 403 8.90 13.56 -11.80
C ALA A 403 8.17 12.26 -12.22
N SER A 404 6.83 12.28 -12.29
CA SER A 404 6.04 11.13 -12.74
C SER A 404 6.32 10.76 -14.20
N LEU A 405 6.39 11.75 -15.10
CA LEU A 405 6.73 11.53 -16.50
C LEU A 405 8.13 10.96 -16.65
N GLN A 406 9.09 11.52 -15.92
CA GLN A 406 10.49 11.06 -15.94
C GLN A 406 10.61 9.62 -15.42
N LYS A 407 9.95 9.28 -14.28
CA LYS A 407 9.90 7.91 -13.75
C LYS A 407 9.47 6.91 -14.82
N TRP A 408 8.37 7.18 -15.50
CA TRP A 408 7.87 6.28 -16.54
C TRP A 408 8.75 6.24 -17.78
N SER A 409 9.37 7.36 -18.16
CA SER A 409 10.37 7.41 -19.22
C SER A 409 11.58 6.51 -18.91
N ASP A 410 12.13 6.63 -17.70
CA ASP A 410 13.29 5.85 -17.24
C ASP A 410 12.96 4.35 -17.11
N PHE A 411 11.73 4.01 -16.73
CA PHE A 411 11.24 2.63 -16.70
C PHE A 411 11.13 2.00 -18.09
N ALA A 412 10.69 2.76 -19.09
CA ALA A 412 10.36 2.23 -20.43
C ALA A 412 11.53 2.30 -21.40
N SER A 413 12.31 3.37 -21.41
CA SER A 413 13.32 3.67 -22.43
C SER A 413 14.45 2.64 -22.55
N PRO A 414 14.88 1.93 -21.49
CA PRO A 414 15.83 0.83 -21.63
C PRO A 414 15.31 -0.36 -22.45
N VAL A 415 13.99 -0.52 -22.53
CA VAL A 415 13.31 -1.62 -23.27
C VAL A 415 12.84 -1.15 -24.64
N ASP A 416 12.29 0.05 -24.70
CA ASP A 416 11.82 0.69 -25.94
C ASP A 416 12.21 2.18 -25.94
N PRO A 417 13.35 2.52 -26.56
CA PRO A 417 13.81 3.91 -26.61
C PRO A 417 12.83 4.90 -27.28
N THR A 418 11.88 4.41 -28.08
CA THR A 418 10.87 5.28 -28.73
C THR A 418 9.83 5.84 -27.75
N LEU A 419 9.79 5.29 -26.54
CA LEU A 419 8.91 5.72 -25.45
C LEU A 419 9.60 6.68 -24.48
N ALA A 420 10.84 7.08 -24.74
CA ALA A 420 11.52 8.09 -23.97
C ALA A 420 10.76 9.44 -24.03
N ILE A 421 10.47 10.00 -22.86
CA ILE A 421 9.73 11.26 -22.73
C ILE A 421 10.76 12.41 -22.64
N THR A 422 10.81 13.23 -23.67
CA THR A 422 11.77 14.35 -23.74
C THR A 422 11.34 15.55 -22.86
N THR A 423 12.27 16.42 -22.53
CA THR A 423 11.98 17.69 -21.83
C THR A 423 10.92 18.50 -22.57
N GLU A 424 10.98 18.57 -23.91
CA GLU A 424 9.95 19.23 -24.72
C GLU A 424 8.58 18.55 -24.60
N GLY A 425 8.56 17.22 -24.58
CA GLY A 425 7.34 16.44 -24.34
C GLY A 425 6.72 16.73 -22.99
N ILE A 426 7.53 16.84 -21.93
CA ILE A 426 7.08 17.22 -20.59
C ILE A 426 6.46 18.62 -20.60
N GLN A 427 7.14 19.63 -21.20
CA GLN A 427 6.60 20.97 -21.29
C GLN A 427 5.31 21.04 -22.11
N THR A 428 5.23 20.28 -23.19
CA THR A 428 4.01 20.17 -24.00
C THR A 428 2.86 19.60 -23.16
N PHE A 429 3.12 18.56 -22.35
CA PHE A 429 2.11 17.98 -21.48
C PHE A 429 1.63 18.96 -20.40
N LEU A 430 2.55 19.64 -19.72
CA LEU A 430 2.22 20.65 -18.70
C LEU A 430 1.34 21.78 -19.23
N ASN A 431 1.46 22.13 -20.51
CA ASN A 431 0.63 23.14 -21.18
C ASN A 431 -0.64 22.56 -21.84
N SER A 432 -0.83 21.26 -21.81
CA SER A 432 -1.98 20.59 -22.45
C SER A 432 -3.27 20.79 -21.66
N GLY A 433 -4.40 20.52 -22.31
CA GLY A 433 -5.72 20.47 -21.65
C GLY A 433 -5.88 19.36 -20.60
N LEU A 434 -4.90 18.47 -20.46
CA LEU A 434 -4.90 17.39 -19.45
C LEU A 434 -4.22 17.81 -18.13
N ALA A 435 -3.31 18.78 -18.17
CA ALA A 435 -2.44 19.09 -17.02
C ALA A 435 -2.27 20.56 -16.70
N SER A 436 -2.63 21.49 -17.61
CA SER A 436 -2.34 22.91 -17.42
C SER A 436 -3.03 23.48 -16.17
N TRP A 437 -2.18 24.01 -15.25
CA TRP A 437 -2.66 24.66 -14.02
C TRP A 437 -3.57 25.85 -14.26
N ASP A 438 -3.30 26.60 -15.34
CA ASP A 438 -3.97 27.85 -15.62
C ASP A 438 -5.42 27.70 -16.12
N GLN A 439 -5.84 26.46 -16.44
CA GLN A 439 -7.26 26.19 -16.73
C GLN A 439 -8.13 26.03 -15.48
N ALA A 440 -7.54 25.87 -14.29
CA ALA A 440 -8.26 25.77 -13.02
C ALA A 440 -8.35 27.15 -12.34
N ASN A 441 -9.56 27.75 -12.35
CA ASN A 441 -9.77 29.13 -11.89
C ASN A 441 -10.24 29.25 -10.43
N THR A 442 -10.48 28.12 -9.74
CA THR A 442 -10.91 28.10 -8.34
C THR A 442 -10.00 27.17 -7.54
N GLN A 443 -9.94 27.37 -6.22
CA GLN A 443 -9.20 26.49 -5.33
C GLN A 443 -9.68 25.02 -5.45
N GLU A 444 -10.99 24.81 -5.53
CA GLU A 444 -11.58 23.49 -5.70
C GLU A 444 -11.15 22.83 -7.02
N ALA A 445 -11.19 23.56 -8.13
CA ALA A 445 -10.72 23.06 -9.42
C ALA A 445 -9.21 22.74 -9.41
N LYS A 446 -8.40 23.48 -8.64
CA LYS A 446 -6.97 23.18 -8.46
C LYS A 446 -6.76 21.94 -7.60
N CYS A 447 -7.57 21.75 -6.54
CA CYS A 447 -7.56 20.50 -5.75
C CYS A 447 -7.93 19.30 -6.64
N GLU A 448 -8.93 19.44 -7.49
CA GLU A 448 -9.32 18.40 -8.47
C GLU A 448 -8.18 18.11 -9.45
N LEU A 449 -7.52 19.15 -9.97
CA LEU A 449 -6.40 19.00 -10.90
C LEU A 449 -5.21 18.27 -10.25
N ILE A 450 -4.87 18.63 -9.00
CA ILE A 450 -3.84 17.91 -8.20
C ILE A 450 -4.26 16.45 -8.02
N GLY A 451 -5.49 16.18 -7.57
CA GLY A 451 -6.00 14.83 -7.35
C GLY A 451 -5.99 13.98 -8.63
N ASN A 452 -6.39 14.58 -9.75
CA ASN A 452 -6.39 13.92 -11.06
C ASN A 452 -4.99 13.51 -11.51
N GLN A 453 -3.99 14.36 -11.35
CA GLN A 453 -2.62 14.05 -11.76
C GLN A 453 -1.93 13.11 -10.75
N LYS A 454 -2.26 13.22 -9.46
CA LYS A 454 -1.81 12.29 -8.42
C LYS A 454 -2.36 10.88 -8.66
N TYR A 455 -3.62 10.74 -9.05
CA TYR A 455 -4.24 9.48 -9.47
C TYR A 455 -3.44 8.78 -10.58
N LEU A 456 -2.99 9.52 -11.60
CA LEU A 456 -2.16 8.95 -12.67
C LEU A 456 -0.73 8.61 -12.21
N ALA A 457 -0.19 9.36 -11.24
CA ALA A 457 1.15 9.12 -10.71
C ALA A 457 1.22 7.91 -9.78
N LEU A 458 0.14 7.63 -9.02
CA LEU A 458 0.06 6.53 -8.06
C LEU A 458 -0.25 5.17 -8.71
N PHE A 459 -0.41 5.11 -10.03
CA PHE A 459 -0.58 3.84 -10.74
C PHE A 459 0.54 2.85 -10.34
N TRP A 460 0.15 1.66 -9.86
CA TRP A 460 1.03 0.61 -9.36
C TRP A 460 1.81 0.95 -8.07
N THR A 461 1.23 1.78 -7.21
CA THR A 461 1.77 2.10 -5.88
C THR A 461 0.87 1.49 -4.78
N GLY A 462 0.72 0.18 -4.75
CA GLY A 462 -0.07 -0.54 -3.74
C GLY A 462 -1.55 -0.14 -3.74
N MET A 463 -2.10 0.04 -2.55
CA MET A 463 -3.49 0.50 -2.36
C MET A 463 -3.60 2.03 -2.24
N GLU A 464 -2.49 2.76 -2.52
CA GLU A 464 -2.34 4.17 -2.16
C GLU A 464 -3.36 5.08 -2.85
N ASP A 465 -3.65 4.80 -4.13
CA ASP A 465 -4.57 5.62 -4.89
C ASP A 465 -6.05 5.44 -4.43
N TRP A 466 -6.42 4.23 -3.99
CA TRP A 466 -7.72 4.05 -3.35
C TRP A 466 -7.80 4.77 -1.99
N HIS A 467 -6.69 4.81 -1.24
CA HIS A 467 -6.62 5.58 -0.01
C HIS A 467 -6.79 7.08 -0.30
N GLU A 468 -6.09 7.59 -1.31
CA GLU A 468 -6.15 8.98 -1.74
C GLU A 468 -7.55 9.38 -2.22
N TYR A 469 -8.19 8.53 -3.02
CA TYR A 469 -9.58 8.75 -3.45
C TYR A 469 -10.54 8.90 -2.25
N ARG A 470 -10.44 8.03 -1.24
CA ARG A 470 -11.31 8.10 -0.06
C ARG A 470 -11.08 9.35 0.79
N ARG A 471 -9.88 9.94 0.69
CA ARG A 471 -9.51 11.19 1.36
C ARG A 471 -10.03 12.42 0.62
N THR A 472 -10.00 12.42 -0.71
CA THR A 472 -10.25 13.60 -1.55
C THR A 472 -11.53 13.54 -2.36
N GLU A 473 -11.96 12.35 -2.73
CA GLU A 473 -12.97 12.03 -3.76
C GLU A 473 -12.58 12.54 -5.16
N TYR A 474 -11.28 12.57 -5.45
CA TYR A 474 -10.71 12.81 -6.78
C TYR A 474 -9.93 11.61 -7.28
N PRO A 475 -10.00 11.31 -8.59
CA PRO A 475 -10.84 11.94 -9.61
C PRO A 475 -12.33 11.68 -9.38
N LYS A 476 -13.20 12.44 -10.04
CA LYS A 476 -14.65 12.16 -10.00
C LYS A 476 -14.95 10.87 -10.77
N LEU A 477 -15.22 9.79 -10.04
CA LEU A 477 -15.53 8.48 -10.58
C LEU A 477 -17.03 8.30 -10.82
N THR A 478 -17.38 7.59 -11.89
CA THR A 478 -18.76 7.19 -12.17
C THR A 478 -18.98 5.76 -11.73
N ILE A 479 -19.91 5.51 -10.83
CA ILE A 479 -20.23 4.16 -10.37
C ILE A 479 -21.07 3.45 -11.45
N GLY A 480 -20.56 2.32 -11.93
CA GLY A 480 -21.22 1.54 -12.98
C GLY A 480 -22.47 0.79 -12.48
N SER A 481 -23.39 0.51 -13.39
CA SER A 481 -24.68 -0.15 -13.12
C SER A 481 -24.58 -1.56 -12.54
N GLY A 482 -23.42 -2.22 -12.68
CA GLY A 482 -23.14 -3.55 -12.14
C GLY A 482 -22.64 -3.55 -10.70
N CYS A 483 -22.42 -2.39 -10.08
CA CYS A 483 -21.89 -2.28 -8.70
C CYS A 483 -22.95 -2.53 -7.62
N VAL A 484 -23.92 -3.40 -7.90
CA VAL A 484 -25.06 -3.71 -7.02
C VAL A 484 -24.67 -4.43 -5.75
N TYR A 485 -23.53 -5.11 -5.72
CA TYR A 485 -23.07 -5.91 -4.57
C TYR A 485 -22.69 -5.05 -3.35
N ASN A 486 -22.37 -3.78 -3.56
CA ASN A 486 -22.11 -2.81 -2.49
C ASN A 486 -23.06 -1.61 -2.56
N ASP A 487 -24.32 -1.85 -2.96
CA ASP A 487 -25.40 -0.85 -3.01
C ASP A 487 -25.02 0.40 -3.84
N MET A 488 -24.27 0.24 -4.93
CA MET A 488 -23.79 1.34 -5.78
C MET A 488 -22.86 2.33 -5.04
N ILE A 489 -22.20 1.87 -3.98
CA ILE A 489 -21.25 2.65 -3.18
C ILE A 489 -19.84 2.12 -3.44
N LEU A 490 -18.90 3.00 -3.80
CA LEU A 490 -17.49 2.63 -3.83
C LEU A 490 -17.03 2.20 -2.42
N PRO A 491 -16.34 1.06 -2.29
CA PRO A 491 -15.89 0.56 -0.98
C PRO A 491 -15.12 1.61 -0.19
N THR A 492 -15.56 1.87 1.03
CA THR A 492 -14.97 2.85 1.96
C THR A 492 -13.94 2.20 2.89
N ARG A 493 -14.03 0.89 3.05
CA ARG A 493 -13.10 0.02 3.77
C ARG A 493 -13.32 -1.42 3.29
N PHE A 494 -12.48 -2.34 3.72
CA PHE A 494 -12.81 -3.76 3.68
C PHE A 494 -13.36 -4.21 5.04
N ALA A 495 -14.20 -5.23 5.01
CA ALA A 495 -14.72 -5.81 6.23
C ALA A 495 -13.63 -6.63 6.95
N TYR A 496 -13.70 -6.72 8.27
CA TYR A 496 -12.82 -7.63 9.01
C TYR A 496 -13.07 -9.07 8.56
N PRO A 497 -12.00 -9.86 8.35
CA PRO A 497 -12.15 -11.27 7.98
C PRO A 497 -12.97 -12.05 9.00
N SER A 498 -13.75 -13.00 8.53
CA SER A 498 -14.56 -13.88 9.40
C SER A 498 -13.72 -14.62 10.44
N THR A 499 -12.47 -14.97 10.08
CA THR A 499 -11.51 -15.59 11.00
C THR A 499 -11.09 -14.63 12.12
N THR A 500 -10.87 -13.36 11.83
CA THR A 500 -10.54 -12.33 12.82
C THR A 500 -11.69 -12.13 13.79
N ILE A 501 -12.93 -12.02 13.28
CA ILE A 501 -14.13 -11.95 14.13
C ILE A 501 -14.26 -13.21 15.01
N ALA A 502 -14.04 -14.39 14.45
CA ALA A 502 -14.21 -15.65 15.20
C ALA A 502 -13.17 -15.82 16.32
N THR A 503 -11.94 -15.37 16.12
CA THR A 503 -10.84 -15.56 17.07
C THR A 503 -10.71 -14.44 18.11
N ASN A 504 -11.24 -13.23 17.82
CA ASN A 504 -11.14 -12.07 18.70
C ASN A 504 -12.44 -11.23 18.68
N ARG A 505 -13.56 -11.91 18.92
CA ARG A 505 -14.88 -11.31 18.73
C ARG A 505 -15.14 -10.08 19.56
N VAL A 506 -14.80 -10.15 20.86
CA VAL A 506 -15.10 -9.04 21.80
C VAL A 506 -14.47 -7.74 21.30
N HIS A 507 -13.19 -7.74 21.01
CA HIS A 507 -12.48 -6.54 20.60
C HIS A 507 -12.79 -6.10 19.16
N ALA A 508 -13.13 -7.04 18.28
CA ALA A 508 -13.61 -6.70 16.95
C ALA A 508 -15.00 -6.03 16.99
N ASP A 509 -15.92 -6.53 17.82
CA ASP A 509 -17.25 -5.93 18.00
C ASP A 509 -17.14 -4.52 18.64
N GLU A 510 -16.23 -4.31 19.62
CA GLU A 510 -15.92 -3.00 20.21
C GLU A 510 -15.40 -2.02 19.14
N ALA A 511 -14.50 -2.46 18.27
CA ALA A 511 -13.97 -1.65 17.17
C ALA A 511 -15.08 -1.25 16.18
N LEU A 512 -15.95 -2.19 15.78
CA LEU A 512 -17.09 -1.90 14.91
C LEU A 512 -18.05 -0.88 15.56
N GLN A 513 -18.32 -0.99 16.86
CA GLN A 513 -19.13 -0.02 17.58
C GLN A 513 -18.51 1.38 17.58
N ARG A 514 -17.19 1.50 17.80
CA ARG A 514 -16.49 2.80 17.74
C ARG A 514 -16.56 3.44 16.37
N MET A 515 -16.44 2.64 15.30
CA MET A 515 -16.56 3.11 13.92
C MET A 515 -18.01 3.47 13.55
N GLY A 516 -19.00 3.12 14.39
CA GLY A 516 -20.41 3.48 14.22
C GLY A 516 -21.10 2.74 13.08
N GLY A 517 -20.63 1.54 12.72
CA GLY A 517 -21.17 0.78 11.60
C GLY A 517 -21.11 -0.74 11.79
N GLU A 518 -21.54 -1.43 10.76
CA GLU A 518 -21.50 -2.86 10.64
C GLU A 518 -20.16 -3.34 10.05
N ASN A 519 -19.91 -4.65 10.05
CA ASN A 519 -18.74 -5.22 9.40
C ASN A 519 -18.97 -5.32 7.88
N ASP A 520 -18.93 -4.20 7.20
CA ASP A 520 -19.22 -4.04 5.78
C ASP A 520 -18.16 -3.18 5.06
N MET A 521 -18.38 -2.93 3.76
CA MET A 521 -17.53 -2.07 2.95
C MET A 521 -18.11 -0.64 2.78
N LYS A 522 -19.11 -0.26 3.55
CA LYS A 522 -19.82 1.03 3.46
C LYS A 522 -19.52 1.95 4.64
N THR A 523 -19.12 1.39 5.75
CA THR A 523 -18.72 2.15 6.95
C THR A 523 -17.39 2.88 6.67
N PRO A 524 -17.34 4.22 6.71
CA PRO A 524 -16.12 4.96 6.40
C PRO A 524 -15.09 4.85 7.52
N VAL A 525 -13.81 4.81 7.16
CA VAL A 525 -12.69 4.89 8.11
C VAL A 525 -12.56 6.30 8.67
N TRP A 526 -11.99 6.44 9.87
CA TRP A 526 -11.95 7.68 10.67
C TRP A 526 -11.42 8.92 9.92
N TRP A 527 -10.39 8.78 9.10
CA TRP A 527 -9.77 9.90 8.38
C TRP A 527 -10.43 10.22 7.03
N SER A 528 -11.32 9.37 6.53
CA SER A 528 -11.90 9.57 5.19
C SER A 528 -12.81 10.81 5.15
N LYS A 529 -12.91 11.43 3.97
CA LYS A 529 -13.77 12.59 3.74
C LYS A 529 -15.20 12.34 4.21
N LYS A 530 -15.77 11.17 3.86
CA LYS A 530 -17.13 10.78 4.27
C LYS A 530 -17.32 10.66 5.79
N ALA A 531 -16.26 10.35 6.55
CA ALA A 531 -16.33 10.30 8.01
C ALA A 531 -16.19 11.68 8.65
N ILE A 532 -15.53 12.62 7.99
CA ILE A 532 -15.33 13.99 8.47
C ILE A 532 -16.58 14.84 8.24
N GLU A 533 -17.28 14.61 7.13
CA GLU A 533 -18.48 15.36 6.73
C GLU A 533 -19.77 14.88 7.43
N LYS A 534 -19.74 13.76 8.18
CA LYS A 534 -20.83 13.27 9.03
C LYS A 534 -20.92 14.06 10.33
#